data_8c6f5be7340c01b9d3f122f2500b8f75
#
_entry.id   8c6f5be7340c01b9d3f122f2500b8f75
#
_cell.length_a   1.000
_cell.length_b   1.000
_cell.length_c   1.000
_cell.angle_alpha   90.00
_cell.angle_beta   90.00
_cell.angle_gamma   90.00
#
_symmetry.space_group_name_H-M   'P 1'
#
loop_
_entity.id
_entity.type
_entity.pdbx_description
1 polymer ?
#
loop_
_entity_poly.entity_id
_entity_poly.type
_entity_poly.pdbx_seq_one_letter_code
_entity_poly.pdbx_strand_id
1 'polypeptide(L)'
;MKEIFLKTEDNIKIAINYINNENESVVIICPGWFMTKDSKAFLKMSNDLSKYFDIITMDFRGHGKSSGSYTFSAKEESDLKTVIDYAKSNNYEQIHLLGFSLGGALVLLQGEKTSNEISKIITVSAPSEFYKIENRMYSPDAWIPTLFHKFDPLRWLTIRAGNPFLKKRKPVDIIQNIKCPTLFIAGEKDPTVLPWHTKKLHDKATCRKAYKLFPKTRHAEDIYLDYPEEFIKTCVNWLKD
;
A
#
# COMPACT_ATOMS: atom_id res chain seq x y z
N MET A 1 5.36 -17.76 8.58
CA MET A 1 4.79 -17.11 7.38
C MET A 1 4.31 -18.19 6.42
N LYS A 2 3.07 -18.09 5.94
CA LYS A 2 2.42 -19.05 5.02
C LYS A 2 2.00 -18.29 3.75
N GLU A 3 2.27 -18.88 2.58
CA GLU A 3 1.76 -18.35 1.30
C GLU A 3 0.36 -18.92 1.02
N ILE A 4 -0.57 -18.05 0.65
CA ILE A 4 -1.97 -18.41 0.35
C ILE A 4 -2.37 -17.77 -0.97
N PHE A 5 -3.24 -18.43 -1.71
CA PHE A 5 -3.81 -17.91 -2.94
C PHE A 5 -5.32 -17.74 -2.79
N LEU A 6 -5.77 -16.52 -2.98
CA LEU A 6 -7.18 -16.15 -2.96
C LEU A 6 -7.69 -15.97 -4.40
N LYS A 7 -8.99 -15.95 -4.59
CA LYS A 7 -9.60 -15.78 -5.91
C LYS A 7 -10.61 -14.64 -5.87
N THR A 8 -10.41 -13.65 -6.74
CA THR A 8 -11.32 -12.52 -6.89
C THR A 8 -12.62 -12.92 -7.60
N GLU A 9 -13.65 -12.08 -7.54
CA GLU A 9 -14.92 -12.28 -8.26
C GLU A 9 -14.70 -12.38 -9.79
N ASP A 10 -13.72 -11.67 -10.35
CA ASP A 10 -13.33 -11.73 -11.76
C ASP A 10 -12.28 -12.82 -12.07
N ASN A 11 -12.19 -13.85 -11.20
CA ASN A 11 -11.33 -15.02 -11.36
C ASN A 11 -9.80 -14.77 -11.39
N ILE A 12 -9.33 -13.66 -10.85
CA ILE A 12 -7.90 -13.41 -10.69
C ILE A 12 -7.39 -14.11 -9.43
N LYS A 13 -6.26 -14.80 -9.54
CA LYS A 13 -5.56 -15.40 -8.41
C LYS A 13 -4.69 -14.35 -7.73
N ILE A 14 -4.93 -14.07 -6.45
CA ILE A 14 -4.18 -13.14 -5.61
C ILE A 14 -3.31 -13.92 -4.63
N ALA A 15 -2.00 -13.67 -4.68
CA ALA A 15 -1.04 -14.27 -3.76
C ALA A 15 -0.87 -13.37 -2.53
N ILE A 16 -0.92 -13.98 -1.35
CA ILE A 16 -0.65 -13.30 -0.08
C ILE A 16 0.39 -14.07 0.74
N ASN A 17 1.18 -13.35 1.53
CA ASN A 17 1.96 -13.90 2.63
C ASN A 17 1.21 -13.61 3.92
N TYR A 18 0.97 -14.63 4.72
CA TYR A 18 0.26 -14.54 5.99
C TYR A 18 1.16 -14.96 7.16
N ILE A 19 1.32 -14.06 8.12
CA ILE A 19 1.97 -14.31 9.41
C ILE A 19 0.87 -14.21 10.45
N ASN A 20 0.55 -15.35 11.06
CA ASN A 20 -0.42 -15.46 12.14
C ASN A 20 0.35 -15.77 13.43
N ASN A 21 0.24 -14.89 14.40
CA ASN A 21 0.77 -15.00 15.75
C ASN A 21 -0.37 -14.91 16.79
N GLU A 22 -1.61 -15.19 16.34
CA GLU A 22 -2.82 -15.19 17.17
C GLU A 22 -3.14 -13.83 17.81
N ASN A 23 -2.83 -12.72 17.09
CA ASN A 23 -3.23 -11.39 17.51
C ASN A 23 -4.70 -11.12 17.13
N GLU A 24 -5.38 -10.29 17.92
CA GLU A 24 -6.77 -9.86 17.66
C GLU A 24 -6.88 -8.91 16.46
N SER A 25 -5.77 -8.32 16.04
CA SER A 25 -5.72 -7.36 14.94
C SER A 25 -4.74 -7.76 13.84
N VAL A 26 -5.11 -7.45 12.59
CA VAL A 26 -4.32 -7.73 11.40
C VAL A 26 -4.02 -6.45 10.62
N VAL A 27 -2.80 -6.37 10.06
CA VAL A 27 -2.40 -5.32 9.12
C VAL A 27 -2.27 -5.93 7.73
N ILE A 28 -3.08 -5.44 6.79
CA ILE A 28 -2.98 -5.78 5.37
C ILE A 28 -2.00 -4.80 4.72
N ILE A 29 -0.85 -5.29 4.26
CA ILE A 29 0.18 -4.51 3.60
C ILE A 29 -0.03 -4.59 2.08
N CYS A 30 -0.19 -3.42 1.47
CA CYS A 30 -0.50 -3.22 0.06
C CYS A 30 0.68 -2.53 -0.64
N PRO A 31 1.58 -3.28 -1.31
CA PRO A 31 2.69 -2.72 -2.06
C PRO A 31 2.21 -1.84 -3.23
N GLY A 32 3.10 -1.00 -3.74
CA GLY A 32 2.83 -0.18 -4.91
C GLY A 32 3.14 -0.86 -6.23
N TRP A 33 3.11 -0.08 -7.31
CA TRP A 33 3.55 -0.54 -8.61
C TRP A 33 5.06 -0.84 -8.60
N PHE A 34 5.49 -1.88 -9.27
CA PHE A 34 6.85 -2.41 -9.23
C PHE A 34 7.30 -2.93 -7.86
N MET A 35 6.35 -3.28 -6.98
CA MET A 35 6.63 -3.83 -5.66
C MET A 35 5.93 -5.17 -5.51
N THR A 36 6.55 -6.11 -4.80
CA THR A 36 5.96 -7.43 -4.53
C THR A 36 6.02 -7.75 -3.04
N LYS A 37 5.10 -8.60 -2.58
CA LYS A 37 5.06 -9.10 -1.21
C LYS A 37 6.37 -9.81 -0.79
N ASP A 38 7.10 -10.37 -1.76
CA ASP A 38 8.32 -11.15 -1.54
C ASP A 38 9.60 -10.29 -1.67
N SER A 39 9.50 -8.98 -1.95
CA SER A 39 10.68 -8.12 -1.95
C SER A 39 11.28 -7.95 -0.56
N LYS A 40 12.61 -7.82 -0.46
CA LYS A 40 13.35 -7.76 0.81
C LYS A 40 12.79 -6.75 1.80
N ALA A 41 12.40 -5.56 1.31
CA ALA A 41 11.84 -4.51 2.16
C ALA A 41 10.52 -4.95 2.81
N PHE A 42 9.60 -5.53 2.01
CA PHE A 42 8.30 -5.96 2.52
C PHE A 42 8.38 -7.20 3.41
N LEU A 43 9.26 -8.17 3.09
CA LEU A 43 9.51 -9.31 3.98
C LEU A 43 10.05 -8.86 5.34
N LYS A 44 11.04 -7.95 5.36
CA LYS A 44 11.60 -7.43 6.60
C LYS A 44 10.57 -6.62 7.39
N MET A 45 9.83 -5.73 6.73
CA MET A 45 8.76 -4.93 7.35
C MET A 45 7.66 -5.80 7.95
N SER A 46 7.23 -6.84 7.21
CA SER A 46 6.23 -7.81 7.69
C SER A 46 6.70 -8.50 8.97
N ASN A 47 7.96 -8.93 9.02
CA ASN A 47 8.53 -9.55 10.21
C ASN A 47 8.65 -8.56 11.39
N ASP A 48 9.01 -7.29 11.13
CA ASP A 48 9.11 -6.30 12.20
C ASP A 48 7.72 -5.93 12.76
N LEU A 49 6.70 -5.77 11.92
CA LEU A 49 5.32 -5.50 12.34
C LEU A 49 4.64 -6.71 12.98
N SER A 50 5.04 -7.95 12.60
CA SER A 50 4.44 -9.18 13.14
C SER A 50 4.68 -9.40 14.63
N LYS A 51 5.58 -8.62 15.23
CA LYS A 51 5.77 -8.57 16.69
C LYS A 51 4.58 -7.92 17.42
N TYR A 52 3.69 -7.25 16.70
CA TYR A 52 2.60 -6.44 17.27
C TYR A 52 1.23 -6.77 16.70
N PHE A 53 1.16 -7.33 15.49
CA PHE A 53 -0.05 -7.62 14.72
C PHE A 53 0.11 -8.90 13.92
N ASP A 54 -0.96 -9.51 13.53
CA ASP A 54 -0.93 -10.45 12.42
C ASP A 54 -0.75 -9.69 11.11
N ILE A 55 -0.07 -10.28 10.14
CA ILE A 55 0.29 -9.58 8.91
C ILE A 55 -0.19 -10.35 7.67
N ILE A 56 -0.86 -9.65 6.78
CA ILE A 56 -1.15 -10.13 5.43
C ILE A 56 -0.48 -9.17 4.45
N THR A 57 0.53 -9.64 3.70
CA THR A 57 1.14 -8.85 2.62
C THR A 57 0.72 -9.43 1.29
N MET A 58 0.19 -8.60 0.38
CA MET A 58 -0.38 -9.07 -0.88
C MET A 58 0.43 -8.68 -2.11
N ASP A 59 0.32 -9.48 -3.17
CA ASP A 59 0.63 -9.04 -4.54
C ASP A 59 -0.68 -8.63 -5.23
N PHE A 60 -0.74 -7.43 -5.77
CA PHE A 60 -1.84 -7.05 -6.66
C PHE A 60 -1.80 -7.83 -7.98
N ARG A 61 -2.93 -7.89 -8.71
CA ARG A 61 -2.95 -8.46 -10.07
C ARG A 61 -1.80 -7.93 -10.92
N GLY A 62 -1.20 -8.81 -11.71
CA GLY A 62 -0.06 -8.45 -12.55
C GLY A 62 1.26 -8.24 -11.83
N HIS A 63 1.36 -8.53 -10.53
CA HIS A 63 2.61 -8.49 -9.75
C HIS A 63 2.92 -9.84 -9.12
N GLY A 64 4.20 -10.11 -8.92
CA GLY A 64 4.70 -11.27 -8.19
C GLY A 64 4.03 -12.57 -8.61
N LYS A 65 3.44 -13.27 -7.66
CA LYS A 65 2.77 -14.56 -7.86
C LYS A 65 1.25 -14.45 -8.11
N SER A 66 0.70 -13.25 -8.08
CA SER A 66 -0.70 -13.02 -8.49
C SER A 66 -0.86 -13.11 -9.99
N SER A 67 -2.02 -13.57 -10.47
CA SER A 67 -2.31 -13.66 -11.92
C SER A 67 -2.81 -12.33 -12.50
N GLY A 68 -3.22 -12.35 -13.76
CA GLY A 68 -3.78 -11.20 -14.46
C GLY A 68 -2.75 -10.15 -14.85
N SER A 69 -3.23 -8.95 -15.17
CA SER A 69 -2.41 -7.80 -15.56
C SER A 69 -2.78 -6.57 -14.75
N TYR A 70 -1.79 -5.77 -14.38
CA TYR A 70 -1.95 -4.57 -13.58
C TYR A 70 -2.59 -3.43 -14.37
N THR A 71 -3.66 -2.85 -13.86
CA THR A 71 -4.46 -1.84 -14.55
C THR A 71 -4.33 -0.42 -13.97
N PHE A 72 -3.28 -0.19 -13.19
CA PHE A 72 -2.95 1.14 -12.63
C PHE A 72 -4.09 1.73 -11.78
N SER A 73 -4.64 0.93 -10.86
CA SER A 73 -5.74 1.23 -9.95
C SER A 73 -7.17 1.16 -10.52
N ALA A 74 -7.35 0.71 -11.77
CA ALA A 74 -8.69 0.62 -12.35
C ALA A 74 -9.49 -0.60 -11.85
N LYS A 75 -8.81 -1.72 -11.55
CA LYS A 75 -9.44 -2.98 -11.09
C LYS A 75 -8.86 -3.51 -9.77
N GLU A 76 -7.76 -2.99 -9.29
CA GLU A 76 -7.02 -3.48 -8.13
C GLU A 76 -7.78 -3.30 -6.81
N GLU A 77 -8.82 -2.46 -6.77
CA GLU A 77 -9.73 -2.37 -5.61
C GLU A 77 -10.41 -3.73 -5.32
N SER A 78 -10.75 -4.50 -6.37
CA SER A 78 -11.32 -5.85 -6.22
C SER A 78 -10.32 -6.83 -5.58
N ASP A 79 -9.02 -6.69 -5.86
CA ASP A 79 -7.99 -7.52 -5.27
C ASP A 79 -7.90 -7.28 -3.77
N LEU A 80 -7.84 -5.99 -3.38
CA LEU A 80 -7.79 -5.60 -1.97
C LEU A 80 -9.07 -6.02 -1.23
N LYS A 81 -10.25 -5.84 -1.86
CA LYS A 81 -11.51 -6.33 -1.28
C LYS A 81 -11.44 -7.83 -0.96
N THR A 82 -10.94 -8.63 -1.88
CA THR A 82 -10.80 -10.10 -1.66
C THR A 82 -9.90 -10.41 -0.45
N VAL A 83 -8.83 -9.65 -0.24
CA VAL A 83 -7.94 -9.84 0.91
C VAL A 83 -8.61 -9.36 2.21
N ILE A 84 -9.39 -8.28 2.18
CA ILE A 84 -10.18 -7.82 3.32
C ILE A 84 -11.23 -8.88 3.70
N ASP A 85 -11.95 -9.42 2.72
CA ASP A 85 -12.96 -10.47 2.96
C ASP A 85 -12.32 -11.72 3.58
N TYR A 86 -11.10 -12.09 3.13
CA TYR A 86 -10.33 -13.16 3.75
C TYR A 86 -9.95 -12.83 5.20
N ALA A 87 -9.48 -11.62 5.50
CA ALA A 87 -9.19 -11.22 6.88
C ALA A 87 -10.45 -11.29 7.75
N LYS A 88 -11.60 -10.82 7.26
CA LYS A 88 -12.89 -10.93 7.96
C LYS A 88 -13.26 -12.36 8.28
N SER A 89 -13.03 -13.31 7.34
CA SER A 89 -13.32 -14.72 7.56
C SER A 89 -12.42 -15.38 8.63
N ASN A 90 -11.32 -14.73 9.02
CA ASN A 90 -10.46 -15.15 10.12
C ASN A 90 -10.83 -14.51 11.47
N ASN A 91 -11.97 -13.80 11.55
CA ASN A 91 -12.56 -13.23 12.77
C ASN A 91 -11.67 -12.22 13.52
N TYR A 92 -10.84 -11.43 12.81
CA TYR A 92 -10.12 -10.34 13.43
C TYR A 92 -11.06 -9.27 13.96
N GLU A 93 -10.82 -8.78 15.18
CA GLU A 93 -11.56 -7.66 15.77
C GLU A 93 -11.23 -6.34 15.07
N GLN A 94 -9.98 -6.19 14.64
CA GLN A 94 -9.50 -5.00 13.95
C GLN A 94 -8.75 -5.36 12.67
N ILE A 95 -9.15 -4.74 11.56
CA ILE A 95 -8.47 -4.85 10.27
C ILE A 95 -7.90 -3.49 9.91
N HIS A 96 -6.60 -3.42 9.73
CA HIS A 96 -5.88 -2.20 9.36
C HIS A 96 -5.31 -2.32 7.95
N LEU A 97 -5.23 -1.20 7.23
CA LEU A 97 -4.61 -1.13 5.92
C LEU A 97 -3.33 -0.29 5.97
N LEU A 98 -2.25 -0.80 5.38
CA LEU A 98 -0.98 -0.10 5.18
C LEU A 98 -0.61 -0.15 3.70
N GLY A 99 -0.73 0.97 2.99
CA GLY A 99 -0.51 1.05 1.56
C GLY A 99 0.66 1.93 1.15
N PHE A 100 1.41 1.49 0.14
CA PHE A 100 2.60 2.18 -0.38
C PHE A 100 2.38 2.65 -1.81
N SER A 101 2.69 3.92 -2.13
CA SER A 101 2.59 4.48 -3.47
C SER A 101 1.19 4.25 -4.08
N LEU A 102 1.08 3.55 -5.21
CA LEU A 102 -0.23 3.15 -5.77
C LEU A 102 -1.04 2.26 -4.82
N GLY A 103 -0.40 1.38 -4.03
CA GLY A 103 -1.06 0.65 -2.94
C GLY A 103 -1.63 1.60 -1.89
N GLY A 104 -0.93 2.73 -1.62
CA GLY A 104 -1.42 3.81 -0.76
C GLY A 104 -2.68 4.49 -1.30
N ALA A 105 -2.76 4.69 -2.61
CA ALA A 105 -3.99 5.16 -3.25
C ALA A 105 -5.13 4.14 -3.13
N LEU A 106 -4.83 2.86 -3.34
CA LEU A 106 -5.83 1.78 -3.30
C LEU A 106 -6.43 1.59 -1.90
N VAL A 107 -5.63 1.70 -0.83
CA VAL A 107 -6.17 1.61 0.54
C VAL A 107 -7.10 2.78 0.87
N LEU A 108 -6.87 3.96 0.29
CA LEU A 108 -7.79 5.10 0.42
C LEU A 108 -9.08 4.86 -0.38
N LEU A 109 -8.97 4.43 -1.64
CA LEU A 109 -10.13 4.15 -2.50
C LEU A 109 -11.01 3.05 -1.92
N GLN A 110 -10.40 2.01 -1.36
CA GLN A 110 -11.12 0.92 -0.70
C GLN A 110 -11.68 1.36 0.66
N GLY A 111 -10.92 2.12 1.45
CA GLY A 111 -11.36 2.63 2.75
C GLY A 111 -12.59 3.54 2.67
N GLU A 112 -12.83 4.23 1.54
CA GLU A 112 -14.07 4.97 1.32
C GLU A 112 -15.27 4.03 1.21
N LYS A 113 -15.10 2.86 0.57
CA LYS A 113 -16.17 1.87 0.39
C LYS A 113 -16.42 1.02 1.64
N THR A 114 -15.37 0.75 2.41
CA THR A 114 -15.38 -0.19 3.54
C THR A 114 -15.10 0.50 4.88
N SER A 115 -15.50 1.76 5.03
CA SER A 115 -15.22 2.58 6.23
C SER A 115 -15.71 1.96 7.56
N ASN A 116 -16.69 1.07 7.52
CA ASN A 116 -17.22 0.38 8.71
C ASN A 116 -16.50 -0.97 8.97
N GLU A 117 -15.65 -1.42 8.06
CA GLU A 117 -14.96 -2.71 8.14
C GLU A 117 -13.46 -2.53 8.45
N ILE A 118 -12.93 -1.34 8.18
CA ILE A 118 -11.54 -0.99 8.36
C ILE A 118 -11.39 -0.10 9.59
N SER A 119 -10.57 -0.54 10.54
CA SER A 119 -10.34 0.18 11.79
C SER A 119 -9.47 1.42 11.56
N LYS A 120 -8.34 1.29 10.84
CA LYS A 120 -7.42 2.40 10.56
C LYS A 120 -6.67 2.20 9.24
N ILE A 121 -6.25 3.32 8.65
CA ILE A 121 -5.45 3.35 7.44
C ILE A 121 -4.12 4.06 7.70
N ILE A 122 -3.04 3.51 7.11
CA ILE A 122 -1.76 4.20 6.92
C ILE A 122 -1.49 4.22 5.42
N THR A 123 -1.22 5.40 4.89
CA THR A 123 -0.87 5.57 3.48
C THR A 123 0.49 6.25 3.36
N VAL A 124 1.39 5.65 2.58
CA VAL A 124 2.79 6.04 2.44
C VAL A 124 3.06 6.46 1.00
N SER A 125 3.50 7.69 0.79
CA SER A 125 3.80 8.26 -0.53
C SER A 125 2.64 8.09 -1.53
N ALA A 126 1.39 8.28 -1.07
CA ALA A 126 0.22 8.07 -1.91
C ALA A 126 -0.01 9.22 -2.90
N PRO A 127 -0.28 8.90 -4.17
CA PRO A 127 -0.65 9.91 -5.15
C PRO A 127 -2.08 10.42 -4.90
N SER A 128 -2.25 11.73 -4.99
CA SER A 128 -3.58 12.35 -4.94
C SER A 128 -4.36 12.17 -6.26
N GLU A 129 -3.63 12.09 -7.36
CA GLU A 129 -4.14 11.93 -8.72
C GLU A 129 -3.08 11.28 -9.61
N PHE A 130 -3.49 10.38 -10.51
CA PHE A 130 -2.55 9.53 -11.26
C PHE A 130 -1.86 10.24 -12.43
N TYR A 131 -2.52 11.21 -13.07
CA TYR A 131 -1.98 11.94 -14.23
C TYR A 131 -0.63 12.62 -13.94
N LYS A 132 -0.47 13.22 -12.76
CA LYS A 132 0.77 13.92 -12.41
C LYS A 132 1.92 12.99 -12.06
N ILE A 133 1.63 11.76 -11.64
CA ILE A 133 2.64 10.73 -11.36
C ILE A 133 3.20 10.19 -12.67
N GLU A 134 2.33 9.86 -13.62
CA GLU A 134 2.74 9.27 -14.90
C GLU A 134 3.82 10.11 -15.59
N ASN A 135 3.75 11.44 -15.46
CA ASN A 135 4.76 12.33 -16.01
C ASN A 135 6.11 12.28 -15.26
N ARG A 136 6.12 11.99 -13.97
CA ARG A 136 7.37 11.91 -13.19
C ARG A 136 8.01 10.53 -13.20
N MET A 137 7.24 9.48 -13.38
CA MET A 137 7.79 8.11 -13.48
C MET A 137 8.82 7.95 -14.60
N TYR A 138 8.76 8.79 -15.63
CA TYR A 138 9.72 8.80 -16.74
C TYR A 138 10.91 9.72 -16.50
N SER A 139 10.94 10.46 -15.39
CA SER A 139 12.09 11.32 -15.09
C SER A 139 13.29 10.50 -14.60
N PRO A 140 14.52 10.78 -15.06
CA PRO A 140 15.71 10.02 -14.69
C PRO A 140 15.95 9.94 -13.18
N ASP A 141 15.64 11.00 -12.44
CA ASP A 141 15.76 11.07 -10.99
C ASP A 141 14.79 10.14 -10.23
N ALA A 142 13.70 9.73 -10.87
CA ALA A 142 12.76 8.76 -10.31
C ALA A 142 13.17 7.30 -10.62
N TRP A 143 13.51 6.97 -11.88
CA TRP A 143 13.72 5.57 -12.26
C TRP A 143 15.18 5.09 -12.16
N ILE A 144 16.20 5.96 -12.33
CA ILE A 144 17.61 5.56 -12.22
C ILE A 144 17.92 4.94 -10.85
N PRO A 145 17.57 5.57 -9.72
CA PRO A 145 17.81 4.96 -8.42
C PRO A 145 17.04 3.65 -8.21
N THR A 146 15.84 3.54 -8.76
CA THR A 146 15.06 2.30 -8.71
C THR A 146 15.77 1.16 -9.43
N LEU A 147 16.42 1.43 -10.56
CA LEU A 147 17.23 0.44 -11.27
C LEU A 147 18.47 0.01 -10.49
N PHE A 148 19.21 0.95 -9.93
CA PHE A 148 20.52 0.66 -9.32
C PHE A 148 20.46 0.27 -7.84
N HIS A 149 19.55 0.86 -7.06
CA HIS A 149 19.46 0.61 -5.62
C HIS A 149 18.43 -0.46 -5.23
N LYS A 150 17.47 -0.75 -6.10
CA LYS A 150 16.39 -1.70 -5.86
C LYS A 150 16.40 -2.84 -6.88
N PHE A 151 17.57 -3.21 -7.39
CA PHE A 151 17.65 -4.31 -8.34
C PHE A 151 17.19 -5.60 -7.67
N ASP A 152 15.93 -5.92 -7.89
CA ASP A 152 15.31 -7.17 -7.52
C ASP A 152 14.79 -7.83 -8.79
N PRO A 153 15.48 -8.86 -9.31
CA PRO A 153 15.11 -9.52 -10.55
C PRO A 153 13.65 -10.03 -10.53
N LEU A 154 13.16 -10.45 -9.36
CA LEU A 154 11.78 -10.93 -9.21
C LEU A 154 10.76 -9.83 -9.50
N ARG A 155 11.05 -8.58 -9.14
CA ARG A 155 10.17 -7.45 -9.47
C ARG A 155 10.04 -7.27 -10.97
N TRP A 156 11.16 -7.25 -11.71
CA TRP A 156 11.17 -6.99 -13.13
C TRP A 156 10.57 -8.12 -13.97
N LEU A 157 10.85 -9.37 -13.59
CA LEU A 157 10.41 -10.55 -14.33
C LEU A 157 8.94 -10.92 -14.09
N THR A 158 8.34 -10.43 -13.00
CA THR A 158 6.98 -10.85 -12.60
C THR A 158 5.91 -9.79 -12.85
N ILE A 159 6.26 -8.60 -13.36
CA ILE A 159 5.29 -7.54 -13.62
C ILE A 159 4.67 -7.72 -15.01
N ARG A 160 3.35 -7.75 -15.02
CA ARG A 160 2.53 -7.85 -16.23
C ARG A 160 1.62 -6.62 -16.29
N ALA A 161 2.05 -5.60 -17.03
CA ALA A 161 1.26 -4.40 -17.24
C ALA A 161 0.02 -4.70 -18.10
N GLY A 162 -1.12 -4.16 -17.68
CA GLY A 162 -2.38 -4.18 -18.42
C GLY A 162 -2.64 -2.83 -19.12
N ASN A 163 -3.90 -2.57 -19.41
CA ASN A 163 -4.31 -1.34 -20.09
C ASN A 163 -4.27 -0.12 -19.12
N PRO A 164 -3.36 0.87 -19.33
CA PRO A 164 -3.26 2.05 -18.48
C PRO A 164 -4.36 3.10 -18.75
N PHE A 165 -5.12 2.98 -19.83
CA PHE A 165 -6.15 3.94 -20.25
C PHE A 165 -7.52 3.69 -19.66
N LEU A 166 -7.68 2.66 -18.83
CA LEU A 166 -8.93 2.40 -18.14
C LEU A 166 -9.28 3.55 -17.19
N LYS A 167 -10.57 3.85 -17.06
CA LYS A 167 -11.06 4.89 -16.15
C LYS A 167 -10.67 4.55 -14.71
N LYS A 168 -10.08 5.50 -14.02
CA LYS A 168 -9.60 5.39 -12.63
C LYS A 168 -10.33 6.35 -11.73
N ARG A 169 -10.57 5.95 -10.49
CA ARG A 169 -11.02 6.85 -9.42
C ARG A 169 -9.79 7.57 -8.85
N LYS A 170 -9.92 8.83 -8.52
CA LYS A 170 -8.82 9.62 -7.95
C LYS A 170 -8.98 9.70 -6.43
N PRO A 171 -7.94 9.40 -5.64
CA PRO A 171 -8.00 9.56 -4.19
C PRO A 171 -8.45 10.96 -3.74
N VAL A 172 -8.02 12.01 -4.44
CA VAL A 172 -8.37 13.40 -4.11
C VAL A 172 -9.86 13.73 -4.22
N ASP A 173 -10.60 12.94 -5.01
CA ASP A 173 -12.04 13.16 -5.23
C ASP A 173 -12.91 12.48 -4.16
N ILE A 174 -12.33 11.48 -3.44
CA ILE A 174 -13.08 10.67 -2.47
C ILE A 174 -12.58 10.81 -1.02
N ILE A 175 -11.42 11.41 -0.80
CA ILE A 175 -10.74 11.42 0.49
C ILE A 175 -11.61 12.00 1.63
N GLN A 176 -12.47 12.95 1.33
CA GLN A 176 -13.40 13.54 2.30
C GLN A 176 -14.52 12.58 2.77
N ASN A 177 -14.74 11.49 2.04
CA ASN A 177 -15.76 10.49 2.35
C ASN A 177 -15.22 9.38 3.28
N ILE A 178 -13.90 9.28 3.44
CA ILE A 178 -13.27 8.30 4.34
C ILE A 178 -13.60 8.65 5.79
N LYS A 179 -14.10 7.67 6.54
CA LYS A 179 -14.47 7.85 7.95
C LYS A 179 -13.44 7.27 8.91
N CYS A 180 -12.73 6.21 8.50
CA CYS A 180 -11.72 5.58 9.36
C CYS A 180 -10.50 6.51 9.58
N PRO A 181 -9.90 6.49 10.78
CA PRO A 181 -8.70 7.26 11.09
C PRO A 181 -7.58 6.96 10.11
N THR A 182 -6.92 8.00 9.58
CA THR A 182 -5.92 7.84 8.52
C THR A 182 -4.63 8.59 8.83
N LEU A 183 -3.49 7.86 8.81
CA LEU A 183 -2.15 8.42 8.89
C LEU A 183 -1.56 8.56 7.46
N PHE A 184 -1.09 9.76 7.17
CA PHE A 184 -0.45 10.12 5.91
C PHE A 184 1.06 10.26 6.11
N ILE A 185 1.86 9.41 5.45
CA ILE A 185 3.32 9.42 5.52
C ILE A 185 3.89 9.80 4.17
N ALA A 186 4.89 10.70 4.15
CA ALA A 186 5.61 11.09 2.95
C ALA A 186 7.11 11.16 3.20
N GLY A 187 7.91 10.88 2.17
CA GLY A 187 9.34 11.16 2.15
C GLY A 187 9.59 12.57 1.62
N GLU A 188 10.44 13.34 2.31
CA GLU A 188 10.74 14.74 1.95
C GLU A 188 11.35 14.87 0.53
N LYS A 189 12.20 13.91 0.14
CA LYS A 189 12.90 13.88 -1.14
C LYS A 189 12.34 12.85 -2.12
N ASP A 190 11.04 12.52 -2.00
CA ASP A 190 10.37 11.60 -2.90
C ASP A 190 10.34 12.17 -4.33
N PRO A 191 11.06 11.58 -5.31
CA PRO A 191 11.09 12.10 -6.67
C PRO A 191 9.93 11.57 -7.53
N THR A 192 9.26 10.52 -7.08
CA THR A 192 8.19 9.83 -7.83
C THR A 192 6.83 10.42 -7.51
N VAL A 193 6.45 10.37 -6.23
CA VAL A 193 5.22 10.98 -5.72
C VAL A 193 5.62 12.11 -4.78
N LEU A 194 5.70 13.32 -5.31
CA LEU A 194 6.14 14.48 -4.53
C LEU A 194 5.32 14.63 -3.23
N PRO A 195 5.94 15.03 -2.11
CA PRO A 195 5.29 15.08 -0.79
C PRO A 195 3.96 15.85 -0.76
N TRP A 196 3.81 16.83 -1.67
CA TRP A 196 2.59 17.64 -1.76
C TRP A 196 1.33 16.80 -2.13
N HIS A 197 1.49 15.65 -2.83
CA HIS A 197 0.36 14.75 -3.10
C HIS A 197 -0.23 14.23 -1.79
N THR A 198 0.61 13.64 -0.94
CA THR A 198 0.20 13.10 0.35
C THR A 198 -0.30 14.21 1.29
N LYS A 199 0.34 15.39 1.26
CA LYS A 199 -0.11 16.57 2.03
C LYS A 199 -1.49 17.05 1.58
N LYS A 200 -1.73 17.11 0.27
CA LYS A 200 -3.04 17.48 -0.31
C LYS A 200 -4.15 16.51 0.13
N LEU A 201 -3.86 15.22 0.18
CA LEU A 201 -4.81 14.22 0.66
C LEU A 201 -5.10 14.42 2.14
N HIS A 202 -4.06 14.58 2.97
CA HIS A 202 -4.22 14.88 4.39
C HIS A 202 -5.08 16.13 4.60
N ASP A 203 -4.80 17.24 3.93
CA ASP A 203 -5.51 18.50 4.14
C ASP A 203 -7.01 18.40 3.81
N LYS A 204 -7.35 17.64 2.76
CA LYS A 204 -8.73 17.41 2.35
C LYS A 204 -9.48 16.36 3.17
N ALA A 205 -8.80 15.44 3.82
CA ALA A 205 -9.45 14.41 4.64
C ALA A 205 -10.22 15.05 5.80
N THR A 206 -11.39 14.48 6.15
CA THR A 206 -12.27 14.98 7.22
C THR A 206 -12.29 14.06 8.45
N CYS A 207 -11.79 12.81 8.31
CA CYS A 207 -11.66 11.88 9.41
C CYS A 207 -10.58 12.31 10.42
N ARG A 208 -10.48 11.60 11.56
CA ARG A 208 -9.30 11.68 12.44
C ARG A 208 -8.05 11.38 11.61
N LYS A 209 -7.07 12.29 11.62
CA LYS A 209 -5.91 12.22 10.74
C LYS A 209 -4.64 12.72 11.38
N ALA A 210 -3.50 12.21 10.86
CA ALA A 210 -2.18 12.73 11.17
C ALA A 210 -1.32 12.76 9.90
N TYR A 211 -0.29 13.60 9.89
CA TYR A 211 0.69 13.70 8.80
C TYR A 211 2.09 13.56 9.36
N LYS A 212 2.90 12.69 8.77
CA LYS A 212 4.31 12.50 9.12
C LYS A 212 5.17 12.65 7.88
N LEU A 213 6.07 13.63 7.87
CA LEU A 213 7.11 13.77 6.87
C LEU A 213 8.42 13.20 7.41
N PHE A 214 9.00 12.25 6.69
CA PHE A 214 10.31 11.70 7.00
C PHE A 214 11.39 12.48 6.26
N PRO A 215 12.35 13.08 6.98
CA PRO A 215 13.36 13.93 6.36
C PRO A 215 14.34 13.11 5.53
N LYS A 216 14.82 13.70 4.43
CA LYS A 216 15.85 13.13 3.54
C LYS A 216 15.51 11.80 2.88
N THR A 217 14.35 11.19 3.16
CA THR A 217 13.92 9.93 2.57
C THR A 217 13.29 10.11 1.19
N ARG A 218 13.33 9.04 0.42
CA ARG A 218 12.81 8.98 -0.93
C ARG A 218 11.41 8.35 -0.95
N HIS A 219 11.14 7.49 -1.95
CA HIS A 219 9.80 7.01 -2.28
C HIS A 219 9.42 5.73 -1.53
N ALA A 220 8.22 5.74 -0.95
CA ALA A 220 7.51 4.55 -0.46
C ALA A 220 8.34 3.71 0.55
N GLU A 221 8.76 2.49 0.17
CA GLU A 221 9.51 1.60 1.05
C GLU A 221 10.90 2.10 1.45
N ASP A 222 11.46 3.10 0.76
CA ASP A 222 12.72 3.73 1.15
C ASP A 222 12.60 4.38 2.53
N ILE A 223 11.43 4.90 2.88
CA ILE A 223 11.17 5.51 4.19
C ILE A 223 11.41 4.48 5.30
N TYR A 224 10.91 3.26 5.11
CA TYR A 224 11.16 2.18 6.07
C TYR A 224 12.62 1.70 6.04
N LEU A 225 13.25 1.63 4.87
CA LEU A 225 14.64 1.19 4.76
C LEU A 225 15.62 2.17 5.41
N ASP A 226 15.37 3.46 5.27
CA ASP A 226 16.21 4.53 5.84
C ASP A 226 15.98 4.72 7.35
N TYR A 227 14.74 4.55 7.84
CA TYR A 227 14.35 4.76 9.24
C TYR A 227 13.49 3.61 9.78
N PRO A 228 13.98 2.37 9.83
CA PRO A 228 13.16 1.20 10.14
C PRO A 228 12.50 1.28 11.52
N GLU A 229 13.24 1.66 12.56
CA GLU A 229 12.71 1.72 13.92
C GLU A 229 11.66 2.84 14.08
N GLU A 230 11.95 4.05 13.56
CA GLU A 230 11.02 5.16 13.63
C GLU A 230 9.76 4.89 12.82
N PHE A 231 9.89 4.27 11.65
CA PHE A 231 8.75 3.89 10.81
C PHE A 231 7.84 2.89 11.53
N ILE A 232 8.41 1.80 12.05
CA ILE A 232 7.64 0.78 12.79
C ILE A 232 6.98 1.38 14.02
N LYS A 233 7.71 2.18 14.83
CA LYS A 233 7.16 2.87 15.98
C LYS A 233 6.00 3.80 15.60
N THR A 234 6.14 4.54 14.50
CA THR A 234 5.08 5.44 13.99
C THR A 234 3.84 4.64 13.60
N CYS A 235 4.00 3.54 12.87
CA CYS A 235 2.89 2.68 12.49
C CYS A 235 2.21 2.04 13.71
N VAL A 236 2.98 1.44 14.60
CA VAL A 236 2.45 0.76 15.80
C VAL A 236 1.71 1.73 16.71
N ASN A 237 2.28 2.91 16.98
CA ASN A 237 1.61 3.91 17.82
C ASN A 237 0.27 4.34 17.21
N TRP A 238 0.22 4.60 15.89
CA TRP A 238 -1.02 4.96 15.22
C TRP A 238 -2.06 3.86 15.25
N LEU A 239 -1.66 2.62 15.03
CA LEU A 239 -2.59 1.50 14.94
C LEU A 239 -3.14 1.07 16.30
N LYS A 240 -2.37 1.22 17.39
CA LYS A 240 -2.79 0.87 18.75
C LYS A 240 -3.55 1.98 19.51
N ASP A 241 -3.40 3.25 19.07
CA ASP A 241 -4.07 4.41 19.68
C ASP A 241 -5.57 4.43 19.34
#